data_73e6deb211a758c11f5663ebbe972926
#
_entry.id   73e6deb211a758c11f5663ebbe972926
#
_cell.length_a   1.000
_cell.length_b   1.000
_cell.length_c   1.000
_cell.angle_alpha   90.00
_cell.angle_beta   90.00
_cell.angle_gamma   90.00
#
_symmetry.space_group_name_H-M   'P 1'
#
loop_
_entity.id
_entity.type
_entity.pdbx_description
1 polymer ?
#
loop_
_entity_poly.entity_id
_entity_poly.type
_entity_poly.pdbx_seq_one_letter_code
_entity_poly.pdbx_strand_id
1 'polypeptide(L)'
;MGDLGGEEVTLDDLVEREGIHYKKFTDVPFTGKVTGQEQGTFKNGKKEGPWVDYWSSGRLREKGDYKNGQKDGSWESYDPKGQLRSKETFENGEKEGPWVFYWDNGQLLDKGDYKNGKREGL
;
A
#
# COMPACT_ATOMS: atom_id res chain seq x y z
N MET A 1 -1.82 30.74 5.20
CA MET A 1 -2.45 29.64 5.30
C MET A 1 -1.61 28.44 5.35
N GLY A 2 -1.70 27.71 6.16
CA GLY A 2 -0.87 26.57 6.30
C GLY A 2 -1.24 25.44 5.38
N ASP A 3 -0.55 24.38 5.53
CA ASP A 3 -0.82 23.16 4.82
C ASP A 3 -2.14 22.60 5.29
N LEU A 4 -3.09 22.54 4.40
CA LEU A 4 -4.41 22.01 4.72
C LEU A 4 -4.43 20.49 4.79
N GLY A 5 -3.36 19.83 4.39
CA GLY A 5 -3.25 18.40 4.47
C GLY A 5 -2.95 17.88 5.85
N GLY A 6 -2.81 18.81 6.82
CA GLY A 6 -2.52 18.41 8.17
C GLY A 6 -1.05 18.16 8.40
N GLU A 7 -0.77 17.40 9.43
CA GLU A 7 0.60 17.18 9.88
C GLU A 7 1.29 16.03 9.16
N GLU A 8 2.56 15.94 9.44
CA GLU A 8 3.36 14.79 9.02
C GLU A 8 3.68 13.99 10.27
N VAL A 9 3.45 12.71 10.18
CA VAL A 9 3.69 11.78 11.29
C VAL A 9 4.34 10.52 10.73
N THR A 10 4.76 9.64 11.63
CA THR A 10 5.12 8.27 11.23
C THR A 10 3.98 7.35 11.65
N LEU A 11 3.96 6.13 11.13
CA LEU A 11 2.92 5.19 11.51
C LEU A 11 2.92 4.91 13.01
N ASP A 12 4.09 4.99 13.65
CA ASP A 12 4.17 4.78 15.10
C ASP A 12 3.39 5.81 15.91
N ASP A 13 3.06 6.94 15.31
CA ASP A 13 2.28 7.99 15.98
C ASP A 13 0.78 7.75 15.89
N LEU A 14 0.38 6.73 15.15
CA LEU A 14 -1.03 6.46 14.90
C LEU A 14 -1.49 5.17 15.57
N VAL A 15 -2.78 5.09 15.84
CA VAL A 15 -3.42 3.90 16.38
C VAL A 15 -4.69 3.65 15.58
N GLU A 16 -4.96 2.40 15.29
CA GLU A 16 -6.15 2.01 14.54
C GLU A 16 -7.24 1.51 15.48
N ARG A 17 -8.47 1.99 15.25
CA ARG A 17 -9.65 1.50 15.95
C ARG A 17 -10.75 1.29 14.91
N GLU A 18 -11.20 0.06 14.76
CA GLU A 18 -12.27 -0.30 13.85
C GLU A 18 -12.04 0.20 12.42
N GLY A 19 -10.81 0.02 11.94
CA GLY A 19 -10.46 0.37 10.56
C GLY A 19 -10.14 1.84 10.34
N ILE A 20 -10.21 2.67 11.37
CA ILE A 20 -9.95 4.10 11.26
C ILE A 20 -8.69 4.43 12.07
N HIS A 21 -7.79 5.22 11.48
CA HIS A 21 -6.55 5.61 12.14
C HIS A 21 -6.68 6.97 12.81
N TYR A 22 -6.11 7.06 14.00
CA TYR A 22 -6.12 8.26 14.84
C TYR A 22 -4.70 8.54 15.32
N LYS A 23 -4.37 9.80 15.55
CA LYS A 23 -3.15 10.08 16.30
C LYS A 23 -3.38 9.55 17.71
N LYS A 24 -2.32 9.00 18.30
CA LYS A 24 -2.41 8.49 19.67
C LYS A 24 -2.98 9.58 20.58
N PHE A 25 -3.86 9.15 21.48
CA PHE A 25 -4.50 10.01 22.48
C PHE A 25 -5.48 11.01 21.89
N THR A 26 -5.98 10.78 20.69
CA THR A 26 -7.04 11.63 20.10
C THR A 26 -8.20 10.76 19.63
N ASP A 27 -9.34 11.43 19.42
CA ASP A 27 -10.53 10.79 18.87
C ASP A 27 -10.91 11.33 17.50
N VAL A 28 -10.02 12.13 16.90
CA VAL A 28 -10.28 12.70 15.59
C VAL A 28 -9.56 11.87 14.54
N PRO A 29 -10.26 11.36 13.53
CA PRO A 29 -9.60 10.60 12.46
C PRO A 29 -8.47 11.40 11.83
N PHE A 30 -7.34 10.75 11.63
CA PHE A 30 -6.16 11.44 11.13
C PHE A 30 -6.27 11.76 9.64
N THR A 31 -5.94 12.99 9.29
CA THR A 31 -5.74 13.42 7.91
C THR A 31 -4.37 14.07 7.84
N GLY A 32 -3.54 13.57 6.93
CA GLY A 32 -2.18 14.12 6.82
C GLY A 32 -1.26 13.12 6.16
N LYS A 33 0.03 13.41 6.22
CA LYS A 33 1.06 12.60 5.59
C LYS A 33 1.76 11.70 6.60
N VAL A 34 2.05 10.49 6.13
CA VAL A 34 2.90 9.56 6.87
C VAL A 34 4.25 9.54 6.19
N THR A 35 5.30 9.61 6.99
CA THR A 35 6.69 9.59 6.53
C THR A 35 7.41 8.42 7.18
N GLY A 36 8.67 8.19 6.79
CA GLY A 36 9.45 7.08 7.32
C GLY A 36 9.53 5.94 6.33
N GLN A 37 9.59 4.71 6.84
CA GLN A 37 9.68 3.54 5.97
C GLN A 37 8.42 3.34 5.15
N GLU A 38 7.26 3.74 5.67
CA GLU A 38 6.03 3.77 4.89
C GLU A 38 5.65 5.22 4.68
N GLN A 39 5.28 5.57 3.47
CA GLN A 39 4.95 6.93 3.10
C GLN A 39 3.68 6.98 2.29
N GLY A 40 2.83 7.91 2.64
CA GLY A 40 1.58 8.11 1.95
C GLY A 40 0.71 9.11 2.67
N THR A 41 -0.57 9.10 2.34
CA THR A 41 -1.51 10.07 2.88
C THR A 41 -2.69 9.36 3.50
N PHE A 42 -3.16 9.89 4.64
CA PHE A 42 -4.43 9.49 5.23
C PHE A 42 -5.45 10.59 5.01
N LYS A 43 -6.68 10.17 4.79
CA LYS A 43 -7.82 11.08 4.70
C LYS A 43 -8.92 10.52 5.58
N ASN A 44 -9.28 11.30 6.61
CA ASN A 44 -10.30 10.88 7.56
C ASN A 44 -10.03 9.49 8.16
N GLY A 45 -8.75 9.24 8.48
CA GLY A 45 -8.34 8.01 9.14
C GLY A 45 -8.13 6.82 8.23
N LYS A 46 -8.26 6.98 6.92
CA LYS A 46 -8.06 5.89 5.96
C LYS A 46 -6.97 6.24 4.96
N LYS A 47 -6.20 5.23 4.56
CA LYS A 47 -5.17 5.43 3.55
C LYS A 47 -5.82 5.85 2.23
N GLU A 48 -5.20 6.82 1.57
CA GLU A 48 -5.74 7.34 0.33
C GLU A 48 -4.62 7.75 -0.61
N GLY A 49 -4.69 7.31 -1.87
CA GLY A 49 -3.73 7.68 -2.89
C GLY A 49 -2.45 6.87 -2.86
N PRO A 50 -1.39 7.38 -3.47
CA PRO A 50 -0.14 6.64 -3.59
C PRO A 50 0.48 6.28 -2.25
N TRP A 51 0.97 5.05 -2.14
CA TRP A 51 1.67 4.55 -0.96
C TRP A 51 2.94 3.85 -1.39
N VAL A 52 4.00 4.07 -0.64
CA VAL A 52 5.27 3.38 -0.85
C VAL A 52 5.77 2.86 0.49
N ASP A 53 6.49 1.75 0.42
CA ASP A 53 7.07 1.13 1.59
C ASP A 53 8.50 0.77 1.22
N TYR A 54 9.44 1.02 2.13
CA TYR A 54 10.86 0.82 1.87
C TYR A 54 11.44 -0.24 2.78
N TRP A 55 12.43 -0.97 2.24
CA TRP A 55 13.28 -1.80 3.06
C TRP A 55 14.09 -0.90 3.99
N SER A 56 14.63 -1.46 5.07
CA SER A 56 15.46 -0.68 5.99
C SER A 56 16.68 -0.10 5.28
N SER A 57 17.09 -0.70 4.16
CA SER A 57 18.19 -0.19 3.35
C SER A 57 17.86 1.08 2.60
N GLY A 58 16.60 1.45 2.53
CA GLY A 58 16.15 2.58 1.74
C GLY A 58 15.67 2.21 0.34
N ARG A 59 15.79 0.94 -0.04
CA ARG A 59 15.28 0.50 -1.34
C ARG A 59 13.79 0.27 -1.27
N LEU A 60 13.12 0.51 -2.38
CA LEU A 60 11.67 0.33 -2.48
C LEU A 60 11.30 -1.12 -2.26
N ARG A 61 10.33 -1.37 -1.39
CA ARG A 61 9.82 -2.70 -1.11
C ARG A 61 8.47 -2.93 -1.77
N GLU A 62 7.59 -1.96 -1.71
CA GLU A 62 6.25 -2.10 -2.25
C GLU A 62 5.69 -0.74 -2.60
N LYS A 63 4.86 -0.67 -3.64
CA LYS A 63 4.16 0.57 -3.97
C LYS A 63 2.84 0.26 -4.64
N GLY A 64 1.89 1.17 -4.49
CA GLY A 64 0.59 1.07 -5.11
C GLY A 64 -0.29 2.21 -4.64
N ASP A 65 -1.58 2.07 -4.86
CA ASP A 65 -2.55 3.08 -4.48
C ASP A 65 -3.59 2.50 -3.54
N TYR A 66 -4.10 3.35 -2.68
CA TYR A 66 -5.24 3.05 -1.82
C TYR A 66 -6.40 3.94 -2.18
N LYS A 67 -7.60 3.40 -2.00
CA LYS A 67 -8.84 4.13 -2.19
C LYS A 67 -9.74 3.78 -1.02
N ASN A 68 -10.05 4.77 -0.19
CA ASN A 68 -10.86 4.56 1.02
C ASN A 68 -10.33 3.43 1.90
N GLY A 69 -9.00 3.38 2.06
CA GLY A 69 -8.36 2.39 2.92
C GLY A 69 -8.14 1.04 2.29
N GLN A 70 -8.53 0.84 1.05
CA GLN A 70 -8.39 -0.44 0.36
C GLN A 70 -7.45 -0.33 -0.82
N LYS A 71 -6.67 -1.38 -1.05
CA LYS A 71 -5.78 -1.41 -2.21
C LYS A 71 -6.60 -1.30 -3.49
N ASP A 72 -6.11 -0.50 -4.43
CA ASP A 72 -6.78 -0.27 -5.69
C ASP A 72 -5.75 -0.09 -6.79
N GLY A 73 -5.96 -0.76 -7.92
CA GLY A 73 -5.04 -0.69 -9.04
C GLY A 73 -3.84 -1.59 -8.91
N SER A 74 -2.77 -1.23 -9.59
CA SER A 74 -1.57 -2.05 -9.67
C SER A 74 -0.69 -1.89 -8.45
N TRP A 75 -0.27 -3.02 -7.88
CA TRP A 75 0.64 -3.06 -6.74
C TRP A 75 1.87 -3.85 -7.12
N GLU A 76 3.04 -3.28 -6.83
CA GLU A 76 4.32 -3.89 -7.17
C GLU A 76 5.13 -4.11 -5.92
N SER A 77 5.77 -5.28 -5.81
CA SER A 77 6.68 -5.53 -4.70
C SER A 77 8.05 -5.91 -5.26
N TYR A 78 9.07 -5.57 -4.50
CA TYR A 78 10.46 -5.72 -4.91
C TYR A 78 11.24 -6.46 -3.85
N ASP A 79 12.27 -7.21 -4.27
CA ASP A 79 13.12 -7.88 -3.31
C ASP A 79 14.16 -6.89 -2.75
N PRO A 80 14.94 -7.30 -1.72
CA PRO A 80 15.93 -6.38 -1.14
C PRO A 80 17.01 -5.90 -2.11
N LYS A 81 17.17 -6.57 -3.25
CA LYS A 81 18.15 -6.17 -4.26
C LYS A 81 17.57 -5.19 -5.26
N GLY A 82 16.26 -4.92 -5.18
CA GLY A 82 15.62 -3.99 -6.08
C GLY A 82 14.95 -4.61 -7.29
N GLN A 83 14.95 -5.94 -7.39
CA GLN A 83 14.30 -6.62 -8.51
C GLN A 83 12.81 -6.78 -8.24
N LEU A 84 12.02 -6.64 -9.31
CA LEU A 84 10.57 -6.84 -9.20
C LEU A 84 10.30 -8.29 -8.81
N ARG A 85 9.55 -8.47 -7.73
CA ARG A 85 9.15 -9.78 -7.24
C ARG A 85 7.74 -10.12 -7.66
N SER A 86 6.83 -9.15 -7.62
CA SER A 86 5.45 -9.39 -7.97
C SER A 86 4.76 -8.13 -8.46
N LYS A 87 3.73 -8.34 -9.25
CA LYS A 87 2.83 -7.28 -9.66
C LYS A 87 1.44 -7.86 -9.61
N GLU A 88 0.57 -7.21 -8.87
CA GLU A 88 -0.80 -7.66 -8.68
C GLU A 88 -1.76 -6.51 -8.87
N THR A 89 -2.99 -6.82 -9.24
CA THR A 89 -4.01 -5.79 -9.47
C THR A 89 -5.13 -5.98 -8.47
N PHE A 90 -5.63 -4.87 -7.94
CA PHE A 90 -6.68 -4.87 -6.93
C PHE A 90 -7.82 -3.96 -7.35
N GLU A 91 -9.01 -4.30 -6.90
CA GLU A 91 -10.18 -3.45 -7.04
C GLU A 91 -10.95 -3.55 -5.74
N ASN A 92 -11.14 -2.40 -5.08
CA ASN A 92 -11.85 -2.35 -3.78
C ASN A 92 -11.32 -3.36 -2.76
N GLY A 93 -9.99 -3.50 -2.72
CA GLY A 93 -9.33 -4.37 -1.75
C GLY A 93 -9.23 -5.82 -2.16
N GLU A 94 -9.89 -6.24 -3.21
CA GLU A 94 -9.84 -7.61 -3.70
C GLU A 94 -8.94 -7.74 -4.91
N LYS A 95 -8.28 -8.88 -5.02
CA LYS A 95 -7.46 -9.15 -6.21
C LYS A 95 -8.37 -9.24 -7.42
N GLU A 96 -8.00 -8.52 -8.47
CA GLU A 96 -8.78 -8.47 -9.69
C GLU A 96 -7.85 -8.19 -10.86
N GLY A 97 -7.95 -9.00 -11.91
CA GLY A 97 -7.11 -8.80 -13.09
C GLY A 97 -5.76 -9.49 -13.01
N PRO A 98 -4.82 -9.07 -13.83
CA PRO A 98 -3.56 -9.79 -14.00
C PRO A 98 -2.66 -9.74 -12.77
N TRP A 99 -1.90 -10.83 -12.58
CA TRP A 99 -0.87 -10.90 -11.56
C TRP A 99 0.31 -11.67 -12.13
N VAL A 100 1.52 -11.38 -11.59
CA VAL A 100 2.73 -12.06 -11.99
C VAL A 100 3.68 -12.11 -10.81
N PHE A 101 4.39 -13.24 -10.68
CA PHE A 101 5.43 -13.43 -9.67
C PHE A 101 6.72 -13.87 -10.33
N TYR A 102 7.83 -13.44 -9.78
CA TYR A 102 9.16 -13.74 -10.30
C TYR A 102 10.03 -14.41 -9.24
N TRP A 103 10.95 -15.25 -9.71
CA TRP A 103 12.00 -15.80 -8.87
C TRP A 103 13.04 -14.72 -8.55
N ASP A 104 13.90 -15.01 -7.57
CA ASP A 104 14.99 -14.08 -7.18
C ASP A 104 15.92 -13.75 -8.34
N ASN A 105 16.05 -14.66 -9.31
CA ASN A 105 16.91 -14.44 -10.48
C ASN A 105 16.21 -13.66 -11.59
N GLY A 106 15.00 -13.19 -11.35
CA GLY A 106 14.25 -12.43 -12.34
C GLY A 106 13.44 -13.25 -13.33
N GLN A 107 13.52 -14.57 -13.24
CA GLN A 107 12.75 -15.42 -14.15
C GLN A 107 11.31 -15.52 -13.67
N LEU A 108 10.41 -15.68 -14.62
CA LEU A 108 8.98 -15.81 -14.31
C LEU A 108 8.73 -17.06 -13.47
N LEU A 109 8.06 -16.87 -12.34
CA LEU A 109 7.63 -17.98 -11.49
C LEU A 109 6.22 -18.42 -11.87
N ASP A 110 5.29 -17.47 -11.96
CA ASP A 110 3.90 -17.78 -12.23
C ASP A 110 3.16 -16.50 -12.63
N LYS A 111 2.08 -16.65 -13.37
CA LYS A 111 1.23 -15.53 -13.75
C LYS A 111 -0.18 -16.01 -14.00
N GLY A 112 -1.12 -15.10 -13.96
CA GLY A 112 -2.51 -15.45 -14.18
C GLY A 112 -3.41 -14.24 -14.01
N ASP A 113 -4.68 -14.53 -13.79
CA ASP A 113 -5.69 -13.51 -13.57
C ASP A 113 -6.56 -13.88 -12.39
N TYR A 114 -7.08 -12.83 -11.72
CA TYR A 114 -8.10 -12.99 -10.72
C TYR A 114 -9.40 -12.37 -11.23
N LYS A 115 -10.50 -12.97 -10.84
CA LYS A 115 -11.81 -12.41 -11.14
C LYS A 115 -12.67 -12.57 -9.89
N ASN A 116 -13.18 -11.46 -9.40
CA ASN A 116 -14.01 -11.45 -8.18
C ASN A 116 -13.27 -12.09 -7.00
N GLY A 117 -11.97 -11.78 -6.88
CA GLY A 117 -11.15 -12.29 -5.77
C GLY A 117 -10.67 -13.71 -5.90
N LYS A 118 -11.03 -14.40 -6.98
CA LYS A 118 -10.66 -15.80 -7.19
C LYS A 118 -9.74 -15.95 -8.38
N ARG A 119 -8.78 -16.88 -8.27
CA ARG A 119 -7.92 -17.20 -9.42
C ARG A 119 -8.79 -17.72 -10.54
N GLU A 120 -8.62 -17.10 -11.69
CA GLU A 120 -9.31 -17.55 -12.88
C GLU A 120 -8.38 -18.43 -13.69
N GLY A 121 -8.95 -19.41 -14.31
CA GLY A 121 -8.14 -20.19 -15.20
C GLY A 121 -8.36 -21.65 -15.02
N LEU A 122 -7.39 -22.36 -15.31
CA LEU A 122 -7.44 -23.77 -15.57
C LEU A 122 -7.55 -24.61 -14.34
#